data_ca6dcf22a2b341d7cc629306372702c4
#
_entry.id   ca6dcf22a2b341d7cc629306372702c4
#
_cell.length_a   1.000
_cell.length_b   1.000
_cell.length_c   1.000
_cell.angle_alpha   90.00
_cell.angle_beta   90.00
_cell.angle_gamma   90.00
#
_symmetry.space_group_name_H-M   'P 1'
#
loop_
_entity.id
_entity.type
_entity.pdbx_description
1 polymer ?
#
loop_
_entity_poly.entity_id
_entity_poly.type
_entity_poly.pdbx_seq_one_letter_code
_entity_poly.pdbx_strand_id
1 'polypeptide(L)'
;AQDLVRAGTATLPEVICIYEYYTSRKRQYKYACVFLDFLTKKIIYIYPSRRKDRLSPELSLIPKNESLNVKYVVIDMWDTYRDLASIYFPNCKVAVDSFHVIRHLNDAIDSIRIKTMKKYDKRTNKLVQNDIYYYMLKKFHFFFTMNFEKIFNGQTYIHKMKTKWTKHEIRSYLFSINTDLRDAYFLKERYREFNLTADFETCDDELEELIDEFLNSKHEEFRTFGKLLIHWKVEIKNSFIRYQGKRLSNGPIEGANSRIKTILKSANGYTNFNRLRNRIMYSLNKDIPIKGNPKRK
;
A
#
# COMPACT_ATOMS: atom_id res chain seq x y z
N ALA A 1 -34.59 2.65 8.53
CA ALA A 1 -33.21 3.09 8.20
C ALA A 1 -32.16 2.00 8.46
N GLN A 2 -32.35 1.09 9.43
CA GLN A 2 -31.44 -0.04 9.65
C GLN A 2 -31.55 -1.13 8.59
N ASP A 3 -32.69 -1.25 7.92
CA ASP A 3 -32.97 -2.28 6.92
C ASP A 3 -32.50 -1.94 5.49
N LEU A 4 -32.11 -0.71 5.25
CA LEU A 4 -31.59 -0.22 3.97
C LEU A 4 -30.17 -0.66 3.62
N VAL A 5 -29.50 -1.43 4.50
CA VAL A 5 -28.05 -1.61 4.48
C VAL A 5 -27.58 -3.01 4.15
N ARG A 6 -28.42 -3.90 3.80
CA ARG A 6 -27.99 -5.14 3.17
C ARG A 6 -27.90 -5.00 1.66
N ALA A 7 -27.19 -3.96 1.19
CA ALA A 7 -26.63 -3.95 -0.16
C ALA A 7 -25.33 -4.77 -0.15
N GLY A 8 -25.37 -5.96 0.45
CA GLY A 8 -24.34 -6.96 0.29
C GLY A 8 -24.68 -7.74 -0.99
N THR A 9 -23.64 -8.11 -1.73
CA THR A 9 -23.76 -9.17 -2.74
C THR A 9 -24.38 -10.40 -2.05
N ALA A 10 -25.34 -11.06 -2.68
CA ALA A 10 -25.98 -12.26 -2.12
C ALA A 10 -24.96 -13.41 -1.95
N THR A 11 -23.79 -13.32 -2.61
CA THR A 11 -22.70 -14.28 -2.62
C THR A 11 -21.36 -13.56 -2.52
N LEU A 12 -20.39 -14.17 -1.83
CA LEU A 12 -19.02 -13.64 -1.80
C LEU A 12 -18.35 -13.86 -3.16
N PRO A 13 -17.58 -12.87 -3.67
CA PRO A 13 -16.81 -13.03 -4.88
C PRO A 13 -15.61 -13.97 -4.63
N GLU A 14 -15.08 -14.55 -5.70
CA GLU A 14 -13.89 -15.41 -5.62
C GLU A 14 -12.62 -14.64 -5.18
N VAL A 15 -12.58 -13.32 -5.37
CA VAL A 15 -11.45 -12.47 -4.98
C VAL A 15 -11.93 -11.30 -4.15
N ILE A 16 -11.46 -11.23 -2.92
CA ILE A 16 -11.77 -10.19 -1.95
C ILE A 16 -10.52 -9.33 -1.70
N CYS A 17 -10.69 -8.01 -1.71
CA CYS A 17 -9.70 -7.08 -1.21
C CYS A 17 -10.08 -6.62 0.20
N ILE A 18 -9.15 -6.74 1.16
CA ILE A 18 -9.34 -6.28 2.53
C ILE A 18 -8.43 -5.09 2.78
N TYR A 19 -9.01 -4.01 3.27
CA TYR A 19 -8.25 -2.81 3.60
C TYR A 19 -8.91 -2.01 4.71
N GLU A 20 -8.25 -0.94 5.13
CA GLU A 20 -8.77 -0.09 6.19
C GLU A 20 -8.82 1.39 5.78
N TYR A 21 -9.73 2.12 6.41
CA TYR A 21 -9.71 3.57 6.35
C TYR A 21 -9.81 4.18 7.75
N TYR A 22 -9.14 5.30 7.92
CA TYR A 22 -9.21 6.05 9.16
C TYR A 22 -10.53 6.77 9.27
N THR A 23 -11.26 6.55 10.35
CA THR A 23 -12.60 7.12 10.58
C THR A 23 -12.56 8.45 11.33
N SER A 24 -12.05 8.45 12.58
CA SER A 24 -11.93 9.62 13.43
C SER A 24 -11.21 9.27 14.74
N ARG A 25 -10.46 10.23 15.31
CA ARG A 25 -9.86 10.10 16.66
C ARG A 25 -10.89 9.99 17.78
N LYS A 26 -12.07 10.54 17.60
CA LYS A 26 -13.16 10.61 18.61
C LYS A 26 -13.98 9.31 18.69
N ARG A 27 -13.72 8.31 17.84
CA ARG A 27 -14.45 7.04 17.82
C ARG A 27 -13.76 5.96 18.66
N GLN A 28 -14.53 5.03 19.18
CA GLN A 28 -14.03 3.86 19.89
C GLN A 28 -12.99 3.09 19.05
N TYR A 29 -13.22 3.02 17.72
CA TYR A 29 -12.27 2.43 16.78
C TYR A 29 -11.85 3.46 15.74
N LYS A 30 -10.55 3.71 15.66
CA LYS A 30 -9.96 4.70 14.74
C LYS A 30 -10.03 4.26 13.28
N TYR A 31 -10.06 2.97 13.04
CA TYR A 31 -10.01 2.37 11.70
C TYR A 31 -11.20 1.44 11.51
N ALA A 32 -11.82 1.54 10.34
CA ALA A 32 -12.82 0.59 9.85
C ALA A 32 -12.18 -0.34 8.82
N CYS A 33 -12.60 -1.60 8.80
CA CYS A 33 -12.17 -2.59 7.84
C CYS A 33 -13.19 -2.69 6.71
N VAL A 34 -12.72 -2.74 5.47
CA VAL A 34 -13.56 -2.79 4.27
C VAL A 34 -13.23 -4.05 3.49
N PHE A 35 -14.26 -4.77 3.12
CA PHE A 35 -14.20 -5.87 2.16
C PHE A 35 -14.75 -5.37 0.82
N LEU A 36 -13.96 -5.54 -0.24
CA LEU A 36 -14.27 -5.05 -1.56
C LEU A 36 -14.10 -6.18 -2.59
N ASP A 37 -15.00 -6.27 -3.55
CA ASP A 37 -14.88 -7.15 -4.70
C ASP A 37 -13.81 -6.62 -5.65
N PHE A 38 -12.81 -7.44 -5.93
CA PHE A 38 -11.66 -7.11 -6.78
C PHE A 38 -12.07 -6.73 -8.21
N LEU A 39 -13.04 -7.44 -8.78
CA LEU A 39 -13.45 -7.23 -10.18
C LEU A 39 -14.38 -6.06 -10.34
N THR A 40 -15.45 -6.02 -9.55
CA THR A 40 -16.51 -5.03 -9.67
C THR A 40 -16.20 -3.73 -8.94
N LYS A 41 -15.19 -3.72 -8.07
CA LYS A 41 -14.81 -2.60 -7.20
C LYS A 41 -15.92 -2.17 -6.25
N LYS A 42 -16.89 -3.04 -6.00
CA LYS A 42 -18.02 -2.78 -5.11
C LYS A 42 -17.68 -3.19 -3.68
N ILE A 43 -18.16 -2.41 -2.72
CA ILE A 43 -17.97 -2.75 -1.32
C ILE A 43 -18.89 -3.91 -0.97
N ILE A 44 -18.31 -4.99 -0.46
CA ILE A 44 -19.03 -6.15 0.07
C ILE A 44 -19.58 -5.81 1.46
N TYR A 45 -18.69 -5.33 2.35
CA TYR A 45 -19.04 -4.94 3.70
C TYR A 45 -18.05 -3.96 4.32
N ILE A 46 -18.48 -3.23 5.35
CA ILE A 46 -17.64 -2.33 6.14
C ILE A 46 -17.85 -2.67 7.62
N TYR A 47 -16.77 -3.14 8.26
CA TYR A 47 -16.75 -3.45 9.70
C TYR A 47 -16.26 -2.24 10.49
N PRO A 48 -16.79 -2.01 11.72
CA PRO A 48 -16.46 -0.83 12.52
C PRO A 48 -15.04 -0.84 13.08
N SER A 49 -14.35 -1.99 13.02
CA SER A 49 -13.01 -2.18 13.57
C SER A 49 -12.16 -3.04 12.63
N ARG A 50 -10.84 -2.92 12.74
CA ARG A 50 -9.86 -3.80 12.08
C ARG A 50 -9.32 -4.90 13.01
N ARG A 51 -9.69 -4.87 14.29
CA ARG A 51 -9.14 -5.76 15.31
C ARG A 51 -9.69 -7.16 15.16
N LYS A 52 -8.83 -8.19 15.40
CA LYS A 52 -9.17 -9.62 15.28
C LYS A 52 -10.34 -9.99 16.17
N ASP A 53 -10.34 -9.52 17.43
CA ASP A 53 -11.40 -9.78 18.42
C ASP A 53 -12.77 -9.25 18.00
N ARG A 54 -12.82 -8.28 17.10
CA ARG A 54 -14.06 -7.68 16.59
C ARG A 54 -14.47 -8.20 15.21
N LEU A 55 -13.49 -8.59 14.39
CA LEU A 55 -13.77 -9.14 13.07
C LEU A 55 -14.16 -10.62 13.14
N SER A 56 -13.55 -11.41 14.02
CA SER A 56 -13.80 -12.85 14.11
C SER A 56 -15.28 -13.22 14.34
N PRO A 57 -16.02 -12.59 15.27
CA PRO A 57 -17.46 -12.90 15.44
C PRO A 57 -18.28 -12.58 14.19
N GLU A 58 -17.95 -11.51 13.47
CA GLU A 58 -18.65 -11.10 12.25
C GLU A 58 -18.35 -12.06 11.08
N LEU A 59 -17.09 -12.47 10.94
CA LEU A 59 -16.66 -13.37 9.87
C LEU A 59 -17.16 -14.81 10.09
N SER A 60 -17.35 -15.24 11.35
CA SER A 60 -17.92 -16.55 11.67
C SER A 60 -19.39 -16.71 11.24
N LEU A 61 -20.09 -15.59 10.97
CA LEU A 61 -21.46 -15.61 10.46
C LEU A 61 -21.53 -15.83 8.94
N ILE A 62 -20.41 -15.84 8.25
CA ILE A 62 -20.37 -16.10 6.80
C ILE A 62 -20.72 -17.59 6.57
N PRO A 63 -21.71 -17.88 5.72
CA PRO A 63 -22.06 -19.26 5.39
C PRO A 63 -20.85 -20.03 4.82
N LYS A 64 -20.69 -21.30 5.20
CA LYS A 64 -19.55 -22.12 4.83
C LYS A 64 -19.36 -22.24 3.31
N ASN A 65 -20.45 -22.40 2.55
CA ASN A 65 -20.40 -22.43 1.09
C ASN A 65 -19.85 -21.12 0.50
N GLU A 66 -20.20 -19.96 1.08
CA GLU A 66 -19.69 -18.66 0.66
C GLU A 66 -18.19 -18.53 0.96
N SER A 67 -17.78 -18.93 2.17
CA SER A 67 -16.37 -18.84 2.58
C SER A 67 -15.47 -19.77 1.73
N LEU A 68 -15.94 -20.95 1.34
CA LEU A 68 -15.24 -21.89 0.48
C LEU A 68 -15.11 -21.41 -0.98
N ASN A 69 -15.98 -20.50 -1.43
CA ASN A 69 -15.95 -19.93 -2.78
C ASN A 69 -14.81 -18.92 -2.94
N VAL A 70 -14.27 -18.36 -1.88
CA VAL A 70 -13.20 -17.37 -1.94
C VAL A 70 -11.88 -18.05 -2.29
N LYS A 71 -11.32 -17.69 -3.44
CA LYS A 71 -10.04 -18.24 -3.98
C LYS A 71 -8.83 -17.39 -3.65
N TYR A 72 -9.02 -16.06 -3.58
CA TYR A 72 -7.94 -15.12 -3.31
C TYR A 72 -8.40 -14.02 -2.37
N VAL A 73 -7.49 -13.65 -1.45
CA VAL A 73 -7.69 -12.50 -0.57
C VAL A 73 -6.49 -11.58 -0.71
N VAL A 74 -6.71 -10.34 -1.16
CA VAL A 74 -5.67 -9.32 -1.29
C VAL A 74 -5.71 -8.43 -0.05
N ILE A 75 -4.56 -8.27 0.61
CA ILE A 75 -4.44 -7.53 1.87
C ILE A 75 -3.29 -6.52 1.82
N ASP A 76 -3.35 -5.54 2.72
CA ASP A 76 -2.16 -4.79 3.13
C ASP A 76 -1.25 -5.69 3.97
N MET A 77 0.02 -5.33 4.13
CA MET A 77 1.00 -6.11 4.91
C MET A 77 0.70 -6.05 6.42
N TRP A 78 -0.40 -6.70 6.82
CA TRP A 78 -0.81 -6.80 8.23
C TRP A 78 -1.21 -8.23 8.60
N ASP A 79 -0.45 -8.84 9.53
CA ASP A 79 -0.58 -10.25 9.93
C ASP A 79 -2.00 -10.62 10.35
N THR A 80 -2.71 -9.72 11.04
CA THR A 80 -4.11 -9.97 11.44
C THR A 80 -5.01 -10.29 10.26
N TYR A 81 -4.84 -9.62 9.12
CA TYR A 81 -5.65 -9.91 7.93
C TYR A 81 -5.27 -11.24 7.28
N ARG A 82 -3.96 -11.57 7.27
CA ARG A 82 -3.49 -12.90 6.84
C ARG A 82 -4.10 -14.02 7.67
N ASP A 83 -4.04 -13.89 9.00
CA ASP A 83 -4.63 -14.87 9.93
C ASP A 83 -6.13 -15.01 9.71
N LEU A 84 -6.86 -13.90 9.63
CA LEU A 84 -8.32 -13.92 9.43
C LEU A 84 -8.67 -14.56 8.08
N ALA A 85 -7.93 -14.25 7.02
CA ALA A 85 -8.15 -14.84 5.70
C ALA A 85 -7.95 -16.38 5.77
N SER A 86 -6.88 -16.85 6.39
CA SER A 86 -6.59 -18.29 6.53
C SER A 86 -7.63 -19.03 7.36
N ILE A 87 -8.19 -18.39 8.41
CA ILE A 87 -9.19 -19.00 9.28
C ILE A 87 -10.57 -19.08 8.61
N TYR A 88 -10.99 -17.98 7.98
CA TYR A 88 -12.38 -17.83 7.50
C TYR A 88 -12.56 -18.14 6.02
N PHE A 89 -11.48 -18.18 5.23
CA PHE A 89 -11.48 -18.53 3.80
C PHE A 89 -10.48 -19.64 3.51
N PRO A 90 -10.74 -20.88 3.93
CA PRO A 90 -9.70 -21.95 3.96
C PRO A 90 -9.17 -22.35 2.60
N ASN A 91 -9.88 -22.06 1.51
CA ASN A 91 -9.43 -22.33 0.13
C ASN A 91 -8.67 -21.18 -0.50
N CYS A 92 -8.54 -20.03 0.21
CA CYS A 92 -7.93 -18.86 -0.40
C CYS A 92 -6.40 -18.91 -0.39
N LYS A 93 -5.80 -18.32 -1.42
CA LYS A 93 -4.42 -17.84 -1.37
C LYS A 93 -4.44 -16.36 -0.99
N VAL A 94 -3.63 -16.01 0.01
CA VAL A 94 -3.47 -14.61 0.42
C VAL A 94 -2.40 -13.97 -0.42
N ALA A 95 -2.66 -12.78 -0.95
CA ALA A 95 -1.70 -11.96 -1.68
C ALA A 95 -1.55 -10.60 -0.98
N VAL A 96 -0.33 -10.06 -0.93
CA VAL A 96 -0.11 -8.69 -0.46
C VAL A 96 -0.17 -7.71 -1.62
N ASP A 97 -0.63 -6.50 -1.33
CA ASP A 97 -0.57 -5.42 -2.30
C ASP A 97 0.88 -4.95 -2.50
N SER A 98 1.36 -5.07 -3.74
CA SER A 98 2.72 -4.67 -4.11
C SER A 98 3.02 -3.19 -3.82
N PHE A 99 2.01 -2.32 -3.82
CA PHE A 99 2.18 -0.91 -3.44
C PHE A 99 2.70 -0.75 -2.01
N HIS A 100 2.21 -1.57 -1.06
CA HIS A 100 2.67 -1.53 0.33
C HIS A 100 4.11 -2.03 0.47
N VAL A 101 4.51 -3.05 -0.27
CA VAL A 101 5.90 -3.51 -0.31
C VAL A 101 6.82 -2.40 -0.84
N ILE A 102 6.48 -1.79 -1.97
CA ILE A 102 7.24 -0.68 -2.57
C ILE A 102 7.28 0.53 -1.62
N ARG A 103 6.23 0.78 -0.86
CA ARG A 103 6.23 1.85 0.16
C ARG A 103 7.27 1.59 1.24
N HIS A 104 7.33 0.37 1.80
CA HIS A 104 8.36 0.01 2.79
C HIS A 104 9.78 0.17 2.23
N LEU A 105 9.99 -0.21 0.97
CA LEU A 105 11.26 -0.01 0.29
C LEU A 105 11.61 1.47 0.13
N ASN A 106 10.65 2.30 -0.26
CA ASN A 106 10.83 3.75 -0.37
C ASN A 106 11.11 4.41 0.99
N ASP A 107 10.45 3.95 2.05
CA ASP A 107 10.72 4.43 3.42
C ASP A 107 12.14 4.04 3.86
N ALA A 108 12.62 2.84 3.49
CA ALA A 108 13.99 2.39 3.79
C ALA A 108 15.04 3.26 3.06
N ILE A 109 14.91 3.47 1.74
CA ILE A 109 15.87 4.30 0.99
C ILE A 109 15.84 5.77 1.45
N ASP A 110 14.67 6.32 1.80
CA ASP A 110 14.58 7.67 2.33
C ASP A 110 15.26 7.79 3.70
N SER A 111 15.16 6.78 4.55
CA SER A 111 15.87 6.71 5.83
C SER A 111 17.40 6.67 5.63
N ILE A 112 17.90 5.89 4.68
CA ILE A 112 19.33 5.86 4.31
C ILE A 112 19.78 7.23 3.82
N ARG A 113 19.00 7.88 2.93
CA ARG A 113 19.25 9.24 2.46
C ARG A 113 19.33 10.25 3.61
N ILE A 114 18.37 10.18 4.55
CA ILE A 114 18.35 11.07 5.71
C ILE A 114 19.59 10.87 6.59
N LYS A 115 19.98 9.61 6.86
CA LYS A 115 21.20 9.30 7.62
C LYS A 115 22.44 9.87 6.90
N THR A 116 22.53 9.67 5.58
CA THR A 116 23.62 10.22 4.76
C THR A 116 23.63 11.74 4.78
N MET A 117 22.47 12.38 4.57
CA MET A 117 22.32 13.83 4.62
C MET A 117 22.80 14.44 5.94
N LYS A 118 22.47 13.80 7.08
CA LYS A 118 22.88 14.28 8.40
C LYS A 118 24.40 14.30 8.61
N LYS A 119 25.18 13.48 7.90
CA LYS A 119 26.65 13.51 7.95
C LYS A 119 27.21 14.86 7.40
N TYR A 120 26.45 15.55 6.57
CA TYR A 120 26.81 16.83 5.95
C TYR A 120 26.16 18.05 6.66
N ASP A 121 25.54 17.86 7.82
CA ASP A 121 24.95 18.98 8.58
C ASP A 121 26.05 19.94 9.02
N LYS A 122 25.92 21.21 8.65
CA LYS A 122 26.90 22.25 9.00
C LYS A 122 27.06 22.50 10.49
N ARG A 123 26.13 22.06 11.32
CA ARG A 123 26.29 22.12 12.79
C ARG A 123 27.37 21.16 13.29
N THR A 124 27.59 20.06 12.56
CA THR A 124 28.61 19.07 12.87
C THR A 124 29.84 19.18 11.96
N ASN A 125 29.68 19.77 10.77
CA ASN A 125 30.76 19.89 9.77
C ASN A 125 30.64 21.20 8.97
N LYS A 126 31.58 22.13 9.19
CA LYS A 126 31.54 23.51 8.68
C LYS A 126 32.04 23.70 7.24
N LEU A 127 32.41 22.64 6.53
CA LEU A 127 32.89 22.75 5.15
C LEU A 127 31.76 23.26 4.23
N VAL A 128 32.07 24.22 3.35
CA VAL A 128 31.12 24.81 2.38
C VAL A 128 30.51 23.73 1.48
N GLN A 129 31.32 22.77 1.04
CA GLN A 129 30.87 21.67 0.20
C GLN A 129 29.81 20.82 0.91
N ASN A 130 29.92 20.60 2.22
CA ASN A 130 28.94 19.85 2.98
C ASN A 130 27.60 20.57 3.07
N ASP A 131 27.58 21.89 3.11
CA ASP A 131 26.33 22.66 3.08
C ASP A 131 25.61 22.52 1.72
N ILE A 132 26.35 22.38 0.62
CA ILE A 132 25.79 22.08 -0.70
C ILE A 132 25.24 20.64 -0.72
N TYR A 133 25.97 19.66 -0.24
CA TYR A 133 25.53 18.26 -0.19
C TYR A 133 24.26 18.09 0.67
N TYR A 134 24.25 18.68 1.86
CA TYR A 134 23.07 18.70 2.72
C TYR A 134 21.85 19.31 1.98
N TYR A 135 22.03 20.47 1.35
CA TYR A 135 20.97 21.14 0.62
C TYR A 135 20.44 20.27 -0.54
N MET A 136 21.33 19.68 -1.34
CA MET A 136 20.96 18.84 -2.47
C MET A 136 20.19 17.61 -2.04
N LEU A 137 20.70 16.87 -1.05
CA LEU A 137 20.03 15.68 -0.51
C LEU A 137 18.69 16.00 0.15
N LYS A 138 18.53 17.20 0.76
CA LYS A 138 17.28 17.66 1.35
C LYS A 138 16.25 18.08 0.32
N LYS A 139 16.65 18.95 -0.62
CA LYS A 139 15.72 19.54 -1.60
C LYS A 139 15.27 18.54 -2.63
N PHE A 140 16.13 17.66 -3.05
CA PHE A 140 15.91 16.72 -4.14
C PHE A 140 15.69 15.28 -3.66
N HIS A 141 15.16 15.11 -2.44
CA HIS A 141 14.88 13.79 -1.83
C HIS A 141 14.01 12.89 -2.69
N PHE A 142 13.07 13.47 -3.44
CA PHE A 142 12.14 12.72 -4.28
C PHE A 142 12.83 11.92 -5.40
N PHE A 143 14.06 12.24 -5.80
CA PHE A 143 14.80 11.44 -6.76
C PHE A 143 15.11 10.02 -6.28
N PHE A 144 15.16 9.79 -4.97
CA PHE A 144 15.44 8.47 -4.41
C PHE A 144 14.19 7.59 -4.34
N THR A 145 13.00 8.16 -4.33
CA THR A 145 11.73 7.42 -4.27
C THR A 145 10.96 7.45 -5.59
N MET A 146 11.30 8.39 -6.49
CA MET A 146 10.66 8.52 -7.80
C MET A 146 11.07 7.37 -8.72
N ASN A 147 10.14 6.98 -9.60
CA ASN A 147 10.42 6.07 -10.70
C ASN A 147 11.35 6.71 -11.72
N PHE A 148 12.34 5.95 -12.18
CA PHE A 148 13.33 6.42 -13.15
C PHE A 148 12.68 6.99 -14.42
N GLU A 149 11.65 6.32 -14.94
CA GLU A 149 10.94 6.71 -16.17
C GLU A 149 10.18 8.03 -16.04
N LYS A 150 9.90 8.47 -14.80
CA LYS A 150 9.18 9.73 -14.52
C LYS A 150 10.11 10.95 -14.42
N ILE A 151 11.38 10.81 -14.80
CA ILE A 151 12.31 11.93 -14.85
C ILE A 151 12.07 12.72 -16.13
N PHE A 152 11.24 13.76 -16.05
CA PHE A 152 10.92 14.61 -17.18
C PHE A 152 12.09 15.50 -17.60
N ASN A 153 12.22 15.75 -18.92
CA ASN A 153 13.13 16.75 -19.48
C ASN A 153 12.68 18.15 -19.03
N GLY A 154 13.47 18.77 -18.17
CA GLY A 154 13.23 20.12 -17.68
C GLY A 154 14.39 20.59 -16.84
N GLN A 155 14.63 21.89 -16.86
CA GLN A 155 15.66 22.53 -16.06
C GLN A 155 15.07 23.03 -14.74
N THR A 156 15.83 22.90 -13.66
CA THR A 156 15.50 23.41 -12.33
C THR A 156 16.59 24.36 -11.88
N TYR A 157 16.22 25.54 -11.42
CA TYR A 157 17.17 26.48 -10.85
C TYR A 157 17.58 26.06 -9.44
N ILE A 158 18.89 25.91 -9.24
CA ILE A 158 19.49 25.52 -7.97
C ILE A 158 20.01 26.75 -7.26
N HIS A 159 19.24 27.33 -6.35
CA HIS A 159 19.53 28.61 -5.70
C HIS A 159 20.92 28.64 -5.05
N LYS A 160 21.34 27.57 -4.36
CA LYS A 160 22.65 27.52 -3.69
C LYS A 160 23.83 27.53 -4.66
N MET A 161 23.64 27.00 -5.85
CA MET A 161 24.70 26.90 -6.88
C MET A 161 24.57 28.00 -7.95
N LYS A 162 23.50 28.81 -7.86
CA LYS A 162 23.20 29.91 -8.83
C LYS A 162 23.21 29.46 -10.29
N THR A 163 22.75 28.23 -10.56
CA THR A 163 22.77 27.62 -11.90
C THR A 163 21.48 26.86 -12.19
N LYS A 164 21.21 26.62 -13.49
CA LYS A 164 20.10 25.74 -13.93
C LYS A 164 20.67 24.39 -14.32
N TRP A 165 20.10 23.33 -13.81
CA TRP A 165 20.44 21.95 -14.13
C TRP A 165 19.22 21.19 -14.64
N THR A 166 19.47 20.27 -15.56
CA THR A 166 18.50 19.24 -15.93
C THR A 166 18.30 18.27 -14.78
N LYS A 167 17.21 17.54 -14.78
CA LYS A 167 16.96 16.51 -13.77
C LYS A 167 18.01 15.38 -13.80
N HIS A 168 18.56 15.09 -15.00
CA HIS A 168 19.65 14.12 -15.14
C HIS A 168 20.94 14.59 -14.46
N GLU A 169 21.31 15.86 -14.64
CA GLU A 169 22.48 16.43 -13.95
C GLU A 169 22.29 16.45 -12.44
N ILE A 170 21.09 16.82 -11.95
CA ILE A 170 20.78 16.77 -10.52
C ILE A 170 20.95 15.36 -9.97
N ARG A 171 20.40 14.35 -10.65
CA ARG A 171 20.53 12.95 -10.23
C ARG A 171 21.98 12.48 -10.23
N SER A 172 22.72 12.74 -11.29
CA SER A 172 24.14 12.40 -11.40
C SER A 172 24.95 13.02 -10.27
N TYR A 173 24.67 14.28 -9.95
CA TYR A 173 25.31 14.95 -8.82
C TYR A 173 24.91 14.32 -7.47
N LEU A 174 23.63 14.01 -7.24
CA LEU A 174 23.19 13.34 -6.02
C LEU A 174 23.92 12.00 -5.82
N PHE A 175 24.13 11.23 -6.87
CA PHE A 175 24.85 9.96 -6.82
C PHE A 175 26.36 10.12 -6.61
N SER A 176 26.95 11.24 -7.04
CA SER A 176 28.37 11.55 -6.78
C SER A 176 28.64 11.98 -5.33
N ILE A 177 27.61 12.42 -4.58
CA ILE A 177 27.77 12.83 -3.18
C ILE A 177 28.18 11.66 -2.29
N ASN A 178 27.57 10.48 -2.52
CA ASN A 178 27.81 9.31 -1.69
C ASN A 178 27.55 8.02 -2.47
N THR A 179 28.57 7.20 -2.64
CA THR A 179 28.52 5.95 -3.40
C THR A 179 27.60 4.92 -2.74
N ASP A 180 27.59 4.87 -1.41
CA ASP A 180 26.74 3.93 -0.65
C ASP A 180 25.25 4.21 -0.87
N LEU A 181 24.88 5.49 -0.91
CA LEU A 181 23.51 5.91 -1.20
C LEU A 181 23.12 5.64 -2.66
N ARG A 182 24.07 5.81 -3.59
CA ARG A 182 23.89 5.43 -5.00
C ARG A 182 23.62 3.93 -5.15
N ASP A 183 24.45 3.10 -4.51
CA ASP A 183 24.33 1.65 -4.61
C ASP A 183 23.00 1.16 -3.96
N ALA A 184 22.61 1.78 -2.84
CA ALA A 184 21.29 1.57 -2.25
C ALA A 184 20.14 1.94 -3.21
N TYR A 185 20.27 3.02 -3.96
CA TYR A 185 19.28 3.39 -4.97
C TYR A 185 19.16 2.33 -6.06
N PHE A 186 20.27 1.79 -6.56
CA PHE A 186 20.22 0.75 -7.58
C PHE A 186 19.61 -0.56 -7.08
N LEU A 187 19.90 -0.98 -5.85
CA LEU A 187 19.25 -2.14 -5.25
C LEU A 187 17.73 -1.94 -5.11
N LYS A 188 17.29 -0.73 -4.72
CA LYS A 188 15.88 -0.37 -4.73
C LYS A 188 15.26 -0.48 -6.13
N GLU A 189 15.95 0.00 -7.18
CA GLU A 189 15.44 -0.09 -8.56
C GLU A 189 15.38 -1.53 -9.05
N ARG A 190 16.32 -2.42 -8.67
CA ARG A 190 16.25 -3.86 -9.00
C ARG A 190 14.98 -4.51 -8.44
N TYR A 191 14.65 -4.28 -7.16
CA TYR A 191 13.38 -4.80 -6.61
C TYR A 191 12.16 -4.24 -7.36
N ARG A 192 12.23 -2.98 -7.75
CA ARG A 192 11.15 -2.35 -8.49
C ARG A 192 10.97 -2.95 -9.89
N GLU A 193 12.08 -3.22 -10.59
CA GLU A 193 12.09 -3.92 -11.86
C GLU A 193 11.51 -5.32 -11.73
N PHE A 194 11.98 -6.12 -10.78
CA PHE A 194 11.39 -7.40 -10.40
C PHE A 194 9.87 -7.30 -10.25
N ASN A 195 9.38 -6.35 -9.46
CA ASN A 195 7.95 -6.20 -9.24
C ASN A 195 7.16 -5.85 -10.52
N LEU A 196 7.79 -5.28 -11.53
CA LEU A 196 7.17 -4.92 -12.81
C LEU A 196 7.22 -6.06 -13.84
N THR A 197 8.31 -6.82 -13.88
CA THR A 197 8.64 -7.76 -14.95
C THR A 197 8.41 -9.21 -14.60
N ALA A 198 8.55 -9.59 -13.33
CA ALA A 198 8.35 -10.97 -12.90
C ALA A 198 6.89 -11.44 -13.05
N ASP A 199 6.73 -12.74 -13.23
CA ASP A 199 5.46 -13.45 -13.20
C ASP A 199 5.42 -14.48 -12.07
N PHE A 200 4.29 -15.18 -11.92
CA PHE A 200 4.10 -16.13 -10.83
C PHE A 200 5.03 -17.35 -10.92
N GLU A 201 5.39 -17.78 -12.12
CA GLU A 201 6.23 -18.93 -12.37
C GLU A 201 7.72 -18.66 -12.11
N THR A 202 8.17 -17.45 -12.41
CA THR A 202 9.60 -17.06 -12.37
C THR A 202 9.99 -16.28 -11.13
N CYS A 203 9.04 -15.74 -10.37
CA CYS A 203 9.33 -14.80 -9.30
C CYS A 203 10.07 -15.38 -8.08
N ASP A 204 10.08 -16.70 -7.86
CA ASP A 204 10.68 -17.30 -6.66
C ASP A 204 12.19 -17.11 -6.60
N ASP A 205 12.89 -17.51 -7.66
CA ASP A 205 14.35 -17.46 -7.70
C ASP A 205 14.85 -16.02 -7.64
N GLU A 206 14.24 -15.13 -8.42
CA GLU A 206 14.60 -13.70 -8.43
C GLU A 206 14.30 -13.03 -7.08
N LEU A 207 13.19 -13.40 -6.43
CA LEU A 207 12.86 -12.89 -5.09
C LEU A 207 13.86 -13.38 -4.04
N GLU A 208 14.33 -14.63 -4.13
CA GLU A 208 15.37 -15.16 -3.24
C GLU A 208 16.69 -14.43 -3.40
N GLU A 209 17.15 -14.21 -4.63
CA GLU A 209 18.34 -13.41 -4.90
C GLU A 209 18.24 -12.00 -4.31
N LEU A 210 17.11 -11.33 -4.52
CA LEU A 210 16.88 -10.00 -3.96
C LEU A 210 16.86 -10.00 -2.43
N ILE A 211 16.23 -11.00 -1.80
CA ILE A 211 16.26 -11.16 -0.34
C ILE A 211 17.69 -11.25 0.15
N ASP A 212 18.53 -12.08 -0.47
CA ASP A 212 19.93 -12.23 -0.08
C ASP A 212 20.72 -10.94 -0.25
N GLU A 213 20.50 -10.19 -1.33
CA GLU A 213 21.14 -8.89 -1.53
C GLU A 213 20.72 -7.88 -0.45
N PHE A 214 19.44 -7.81 -0.11
CA PHE A 214 18.96 -6.93 0.96
C PHE A 214 19.52 -7.32 2.31
N LEU A 215 19.58 -8.61 2.65
CA LEU A 215 20.14 -9.09 3.90
C LEU A 215 21.65 -8.84 4.03
N ASN A 216 22.38 -8.93 2.92
CA ASN A 216 23.82 -8.66 2.88
C ASN A 216 24.16 -7.18 2.71
N SER A 217 23.16 -6.30 2.62
CA SER A 217 23.38 -4.86 2.52
C SER A 217 24.08 -4.31 3.79
N LYS A 218 25.00 -3.36 3.59
CA LYS A 218 25.61 -2.57 4.68
C LYS A 218 24.60 -1.69 5.43
N HIS A 219 23.44 -1.40 4.84
CA HIS A 219 22.39 -0.58 5.41
C HIS A 219 21.41 -1.41 6.25
N GLU A 220 21.27 -1.07 7.52
CA GLU A 220 20.35 -1.75 8.44
C GLU A 220 18.89 -1.71 7.96
N GLU A 221 18.49 -0.60 7.34
CA GLU A 221 17.18 -0.41 6.76
C GLU A 221 16.86 -1.44 5.69
N PHE A 222 17.85 -1.74 4.85
CA PHE A 222 17.71 -2.75 3.81
C PHE A 222 17.75 -4.17 4.37
N ARG A 223 18.57 -4.44 5.38
CA ARG A 223 18.50 -5.74 6.07
C ARG A 223 17.14 -5.96 6.74
N THR A 224 16.55 -4.90 7.30
CA THR A 224 15.19 -4.94 7.86
C THR A 224 14.16 -5.19 6.77
N PHE A 225 14.31 -4.56 5.61
CA PHE A 225 13.45 -4.81 4.45
C PHE A 225 13.61 -6.24 3.92
N GLY A 226 14.81 -6.80 3.86
CA GLY A 226 15.05 -8.21 3.51
C GLY A 226 14.32 -9.18 4.44
N LYS A 227 14.35 -8.94 5.76
CA LYS A 227 13.57 -9.72 6.74
C LYS A 227 12.05 -9.61 6.50
N LEU A 228 11.58 -8.43 6.13
CA LEU A 228 10.18 -8.22 5.77
C LEU A 228 9.81 -9.01 4.50
N LEU A 229 10.68 -9.06 3.50
CA LEU A 229 10.46 -9.89 2.30
C LEU A 229 10.36 -11.37 2.64
N ILE A 230 11.23 -11.89 3.53
CA ILE A 230 11.14 -13.27 4.02
C ILE A 230 9.78 -13.52 4.68
N HIS A 231 9.36 -12.64 5.58
CA HIS A 231 8.12 -12.78 6.33
C HIS A 231 6.87 -12.84 5.44
N TRP A 232 6.90 -12.14 4.31
CA TRP A 232 5.79 -12.02 3.36
C TRP A 232 6.06 -12.73 2.03
N LYS A 233 7.06 -13.61 1.93
CA LYS A 233 7.52 -14.22 0.69
C LYS A 233 6.39 -14.88 -0.09
N VAL A 234 5.58 -15.70 0.58
CA VAL A 234 4.46 -16.43 -0.03
C VAL A 234 3.40 -15.48 -0.56
N GLU A 235 3.02 -14.48 0.21
CA GLU A 235 2.00 -13.52 -0.16
C GLU A 235 2.49 -12.54 -1.25
N ILE A 236 3.79 -12.23 -1.27
CA ILE A 236 4.43 -11.48 -2.37
C ILE A 236 4.37 -12.29 -3.65
N LYS A 237 4.76 -13.58 -3.63
CA LYS A 237 4.62 -14.48 -4.78
C LYS A 237 3.18 -14.52 -5.27
N ASN A 238 2.22 -14.73 -4.36
CA ASN A 238 0.80 -14.77 -4.73
C ASN A 238 0.30 -13.47 -5.38
N SER A 239 0.96 -12.33 -5.13
CA SER A 239 0.59 -11.06 -5.76
C SER A 239 0.83 -11.04 -7.27
N PHE A 240 1.66 -11.96 -7.80
CA PHE A 240 1.89 -12.09 -9.24
C PHE A 240 0.79 -12.91 -9.96
N ILE A 241 -0.07 -13.60 -9.22
CA ILE A 241 -1.20 -14.32 -9.80
C ILE A 241 -2.09 -13.33 -10.57
N ARG A 242 -2.51 -13.75 -11.77
CA ARG A 242 -3.46 -13.00 -12.58
C ARG A 242 -4.84 -13.67 -12.52
N TYR A 243 -5.81 -12.90 -12.07
CA TYR A 243 -7.21 -13.32 -12.07
C TYR A 243 -7.99 -12.54 -13.15
N GLN A 244 -8.55 -13.26 -14.12
CA GLN A 244 -9.18 -12.67 -15.31
C GLN A 244 -8.27 -11.62 -16.00
N GLY A 245 -6.99 -11.95 -16.17
CA GLY A 245 -5.99 -11.09 -16.82
C GLY A 245 -5.44 -9.94 -15.98
N LYS A 246 -6.00 -9.69 -14.79
CA LYS A 246 -5.55 -8.63 -13.88
C LYS A 246 -4.68 -9.21 -12.76
N ARG A 247 -3.50 -8.62 -12.54
CA ARG A 247 -2.65 -8.96 -11.40
C ARG A 247 -3.38 -8.64 -10.08
N LEU A 248 -3.26 -9.54 -9.09
CA LEU A 248 -3.83 -9.32 -7.76
C LEU A 248 -3.15 -8.11 -7.10
N SER A 249 -3.93 -7.09 -6.81
CA SER A 249 -3.48 -5.85 -6.17
C SER A 249 -4.64 -5.12 -5.51
N ASN A 250 -4.34 -4.20 -4.63
CA ASN A 250 -5.32 -3.30 -4.02
C ASN A 250 -5.61 -2.04 -4.89
N GLY A 251 -5.18 -2.01 -6.15
CA GLY A 251 -5.49 -0.91 -7.08
C GLY A 251 -6.98 -0.52 -7.13
N PRO A 252 -7.94 -1.47 -7.11
CA PRO A 252 -9.36 -1.15 -6.98
C PRO A 252 -9.72 -0.31 -5.76
N ILE A 253 -8.95 -0.43 -4.69
CA ILE A 253 -9.19 0.21 -3.39
C ILE A 253 -8.86 1.70 -3.40
N GLU A 254 -7.86 2.15 -4.16
CA GLU A 254 -7.44 3.56 -4.15
C GLU A 254 -8.58 4.49 -4.55
N GLY A 255 -9.34 4.12 -5.57
CA GLY A 255 -10.54 4.86 -6.00
C GLY A 255 -11.62 4.87 -4.92
N ALA A 256 -11.87 3.74 -4.26
CA ALA A 256 -12.82 3.63 -3.17
C ALA A 256 -12.40 4.45 -1.96
N ASN A 257 -11.13 4.38 -1.56
CA ASN A 257 -10.55 5.16 -0.46
C ASN A 257 -10.66 6.67 -0.70
N SER A 258 -10.40 7.13 -1.92
CA SER A 258 -10.53 8.55 -2.27
C SER A 258 -11.98 9.02 -2.10
N ARG A 259 -12.95 8.25 -2.58
CA ARG A 259 -14.39 8.55 -2.42
C ARG A 259 -14.83 8.51 -0.94
N ILE A 260 -14.37 7.52 -0.17
CA ILE A 260 -14.64 7.44 1.28
C ILE A 260 -14.10 8.66 2.00
N LYS A 261 -12.86 9.08 1.70
CA LYS A 261 -12.26 10.31 2.27
C LYS A 261 -13.09 11.55 1.94
N THR A 262 -13.60 11.67 0.72
CA THR A 262 -14.48 12.77 0.32
C THR A 262 -15.79 12.76 1.12
N ILE A 263 -16.43 11.59 1.27
CA ILE A 263 -17.64 11.43 2.08
C ILE A 263 -17.39 11.83 3.54
N LEU A 264 -16.26 11.41 4.11
CA LEU A 264 -15.88 11.75 5.48
C LEU A 264 -15.65 13.27 5.66
N LYS A 265 -14.99 13.91 4.69
CA LYS A 265 -14.75 15.35 4.71
C LYS A 265 -16.05 16.17 4.58
N SER A 266 -16.92 15.80 3.64
CA SER A 266 -18.19 16.50 3.38
C SER A 266 -19.23 16.32 4.48
N ALA A 267 -19.01 15.39 5.39
CA ALA A 267 -19.99 15.00 6.39
C ALA A 267 -19.91 15.79 7.70
N ASN A 268 -18.94 16.70 7.85
CA ASN A 268 -18.68 17.46 9.09
C ASN A 268 -18.69 16.60 10.38
N GLY A 269 -18.34 15.33 10.25
CA GLY A 269 -18.30 14.35 11.33
C GLY A 269 -19.57 13.51 11.46
N TYR A 270 -19.39 12.18 11.38
CA TYR A 270 -20.43 11.21 11.74
C TYR A 270 -20.19 10.72 13.16
N THR A 271 -21.18 10.80 14.02
CA THR A 271 -21.18 10.19 15.35
C THR A 271 -21.61 8.72 15.31
N ASN A 272 -22.51 8.38 14.40
CA ASN A 272 -23.05 7.00 14.25
C ASN A 272 -22.36 6.27 13.08
N PHE A 273 -21.70 5.16 13.41
CA PHE A 273 -20.99 4.34 12.41
C PHE A 273 -21.93 3.73 11.37
N ASN A 274 -23.10 3.24 11.76
CA ASN A 274 -24.04 2.61 10.83
C ASN A 274 -24.54 3.61 9.78
N ARG A 275 -24.80 4.86 10.17
CA ARG A 275 -25.15 5.92 9.21
C ARG A 275 -24.02 6.22 8.24
N LEU A 276 -22.78 6.26 8.73
CA LEU A 276 -21.62 6.45 7.88
C LEU A 276 -21.46 5.29 6.90
N ARG A 277 -21.47 4.04 7.40
CA ARG A 277 -21.39 2.82 6.60
C ARG A 277 -22.44 2.83 5.48
N ASN A 278 -23.69 3.11 5.83
CA ASN A 278 -24.81 3.16 4.91
C ASN A 278 -24.58 4.18 3.79
N ARG A 279 -24.12 5.37 4.14
CA ARG A 279 -23.81 6.41 3.14
C ARG A 279 -22.67 6.03 2.23
N ILE A 280 -21.60 5.42 2.76
CA ILE A 280 -20.49 4.95 1.95
C ILE A 280 -20.96 3.85 1.01
N MET A 281 -21.64 2.82 1.51
CA MET A 281 -22.13 1.70 0.70
C MET A 281 -23.10 2.18 -0.39
N TYR A 282 -24.05 3.05 -0.06
CA TYR A 282 -24.97 3.63 -1.04
C TYR A 282 -24.23 4.43 -2.13
N SER A 283 -23.24 5.23 -1.74
CA SER A 283 -22.51 6.08 -2.70
C SER A 283 -21.59 5.31 -3.64
N LEU A 284 -21.02 4.19 -3.17
CA LEU A 284 -20.04 3.38 -3.92
C LEU A 284 -20.69 2.22 -4.68
N ASN A 285 -21.85 1.76 -4.21
CA ASN A 285 -22.58 0.62 -4.80
C ASN A 285 -23.87 1.07 -5.52
N LYS A 286 -23.84 2.20 -6.23
CA LYS A 286 -25.03 2.80 -6.85
C LYS A 286 -25.81 1.86 -7.76
N ASP A 287 -25.13 0.93 -8.42
CA ASP A 287 -25.75 0.00 -9.39
C ASP A 287 -26.25 -1.29 -8.73
N ILE A 288 -26.00 -1.49 -7.43
CA ILE A 288 -26.55 -2.64 -6.71
C ILE A 288 -27.96 -2.27 -6.24
N PRO A 289 -29.01 -3.05 -6.60
CA PRO A 289 -30.36 -2.82 -6.09
C PRO A 289 -30.34 -2.86 -4.57
N ILE A 290 -30.79 -1.78 -3.93
CA ILE A 290 -31.07 -1.80 -2.50
C ILE A 290 -32.23 -2.79 -2.35
N LYS A 291 -32.02 -3.88 -1.58
CA LYS A 291 -33.15 -4.76 -1.19
C LYS A 291 -34.14 -3.87 -0.43
N GLY A 292 -35.19 -3.47 -1.14
CA GLY A 292 -36.12 -2.50 -0.64
C GLY A 292 -36.86 -3.00 0.59
N ASN A 293 -37.15 -2.10 1.52
CA ASN A 293 -38.30 -2.26 2.39
C ASN A 293 -39.49 -2.65 1.50
N PRO A 294 -40.26 -3.70 1.84
CA PRO A 294 -41.53 -3.90 1.22
C PRO A 294 -42.27 -2.56 1.34
N LYS A 295 -42.67 -2.00 0.19
CA LYS A 295 -43.43 -0.74 0.17
C LYS A 295 -44.50 -0.84 1.25
N ARG A 296 -44.47 0.06 2.23
CA ARG A 296 -45.63 0.30 3.07
C ARG A 296 -46.76 0.59 2.09
N LYS A 297 -47.68 -0.39 1.97
CA LYS A 297 -48.96 -0.15 1.32
C LYS A 297 -49.77 0.80 2.20
#